data_70adca0ee21941293fe11263a36f4c10
#
_entry.id   70adca0ee21941293fe11263a36f4c10
#
_cell.length_a   1.000
_cell.length_b   1.000
_cell.length_c   1.000
_cell.angle_alpha   90.00
_cell.angle_beta   90.00
_cell.angle_gamma   90.00
#
_symmetry.space_group_name_H-M   'P 1'
#
loop_
_entity.id
_entity.type
_entity.pdbx_description
1 polymer ?
#
loop_
_entity_poly.entity_id
_entity_poly.type
_entity_poly.pdbx_seq_one_letter_code
_entity_poly.pdbx_strand_id
1 'polypeptide(L)'
;TGNARQRVDVGVVDGRVTAMGDLREAVAQQDIDASQRIVAPGFIDVHNHSDGWVWRDKQQSFKTMQGFTTEVLMSDGISYAPVDETTWRDWFFYLRSLNGLRMQDYTGWESLDDYMTLLDGNCVQNVATQIPYANLRTLVNGFDPTPIDDSQMVRIQKLVCECLESGAVALSTGLDYIAQ
;
A
#
# COMPACT_ATOMS: atom_id res chain seq x y z
N THR A 1 12.74 -3.79 15.95
CA THR A 1 13.45 -3.00 16.95
C THR A 1 14.83 -3.54 17.32
N GLY A 2 15.18 -4.80 17.00
CA GLY A 2 16.51 -5.39 17.20
C GLY A 2 16.89 -5.71 18.65
N ASN A 3 16.05 -5.40 19.63
CA ASN A 3 16.31 -5.73 21.03
C ASN A 3 16.12 -7.23 21.31
N ALA A 4 16.81 -7.73 22.35
CA ALA A 4 16.64 -9.09 22.81
C ALA A 4 15.20 -9.36 23.26
N ARG A 5 14.75 -10.61 23.08
CA ARG A 5 13.44 -11.04 23.59
C ARG A 5 13.39 -10.90 25.11
N GLN A 6 12.25 -10.45 25.61
CA GLN A 6 11.99 -10.31 27.04
C GLN A 6 10.73 -11.09 27.40
N ARG A 7 10.71 -11.66 28.61
CA ARG A 7 9.51 -12.32 29.14
C ARG A 7 8.82 -11.34 30.10
N VAL A 8 7.83 -10.63 29.56
CA VAL A 8 7.13 -9.53 30.23
C VAL A 8 5.68 -9.48 29.78
N ASP A 9 4.84 -8.85 30.59
CA ASP A 9 3.50 -8.46 30.17
C ASP A 9 3.58 -7.18 29.31
N VAL A 10 2.59 -6.97 28.47
CA VAL A 10 2.51 -5.82 27.56
C VAL A 10 1.15 -5.12 27.75
N GLY A 11 1.18 -3.88 28.19
CA GLY A 11 0.01 -3.02 28.32
C GLY A 11 -0.17 -2.14 27.08
N VAL A 12 -1.40 -2.12 26.55
CA VAL A 12 -1.79 -1.34 25.37
C VAL A 12 -2.93 -0.41 25.74
N VAL A 13 -2.79 0.88 25.43
CA VAL A 13 -3.85 1.90 25.59
C VAL A 13 -3.95 2.68 24.29
N ASP A 14 -5.16 2.85 23.77
CA ASP A 14 -5.44 3.58 22.54
C ASP A 14 -4.55 3.14 21.37
N GLY A 15 -4.40 1.82 21.20
CA GLY A 15 -3.61 1.23 20.12
C GLY A 15 -2.08 1.36 20.28
N ARG A 16 -1.60 1.86 21.41
CA ARG A 16 -0.16 2.05 21.66
C ARG A 16 0.32 1.21 22.83
N VAL A 17 1.51 0.63 22.72
CA VAL A 17 2.20 -0.02 23.82
C VAL A 17 2.63 1.07 24.82
N THR A 18 2.06 1.07 26.02
CA THR A 18 2.30 2.06 27.07
C THR A 18 3.10 1.52 28.24
N ALA A 19 3.09 0.21 28.45
CA ALA A 19 3.82 -0.44 29.53
C ALA A 19 4.38 -1.80 29.10
N MET A 20 5.55 -2.12 29.61
CA MET A 20 6.17 -3.45 29.48
C MET A 20 6.82 -3.81 30.80
N GLY A 21 6.48 -4.98 31.38
CA GLY A 21 7.02 -5.40 32.68
C GLY A 21 6.11 -6.38 33.39
N ASP A 22 6.12 -6.38 34.71
CA ASP A 22 5.17 -7.12 35.53
C ASP A 22 3.91 -6.27 35.72
N LEU A 23 2.83 -6.66 35.08
CA LEU A 23 1.54 -5.93 35.07
C LEU A 23 0.44 -6.73 35.81
N ARG A 24 0.79 -7.70 36.67
CA ARG A 24 -0.20 -8.57 37.35
C ARG A 24 -1.22 -7.79 38.20
N GLU A 25 -0.85 -6.62 38.70
CA GLU A 25 -1.73 -5.75 39.48
C GLU A 25 -2.44 -4.67 38.62
N ALA A 26 -2.16 -4.62 37.33
CA ALA A 26 -2.81 -3.65 36.44
C ALA A 26 -4.25 -4.08 36.15
N VAL A 27 -5.13 -3.09 36.01
CA VAL A 27 -6.53 -3.32 35.60
C VAL A 27 -6.66 -3.00 34.13
N ALA A 28 -7.17 -3.95 33.36
CA ALA A 28 -7.43 -3.78 31.93
C ALA A 28 -8.91 -4.05 31.60
N GLN A 29 -9.38 -3.49 30.50
CA GLN A 29 -10.71 -3.81 29.96
C GLN A 29 -10.74 -5.22 29.37
N GLN A 30 -9.62 -5.69 28.85
CA GLN A 30 -9.45 -7.01 28.27
C GLN A 30 -8.06 -7.54 28.59
N ASP A 31 -8.01 -8.76 29.12
CA ASP A 31 -6.79 -9.51 29.30
C ASP A 31 -6.71 -10.63 28.25
N ILE A 32 -5.53 -10.76 27.65
CA ILE A 32 -5.24 -11.83 26.68
C ILE A 32 -4.11 -12.68 27.25
N ASP A 33 -4.40 -13.96 27.53
CA ASP A 33 -3.34 -14.91 27.91
C ASP A 33 -2.39 -15.16 26.73
N ALA A 34 -1.21 -14.58 26.79
CA ALA A 34 -0.11 -14.76 25.85
C ALA A 34 0.95 -15.76 26.34
N SER A 35 0.64 -16.57 27.36
CA SER A 35 1.55 -17.61 27.86
C SER A 35 1.95 -18.55 26.73
N GLN A 36 3.26 -18.84 26.63
CA GLN A 36 3.86 -19.66 25.57
C GLN A 36 3.70 -19.07 24.16
N ARG A 37 3.39 -17.80 24.01
CA ARG A 37 3.27 -17.09 22.73
C ARG A 37 4.32 -15.99 22.63
N ILE A 38 4.49 -15.47 21.44
CA ILE A 38 5.32 -14.30 21.13
C ILE A 38 4.40 -13.15 20.79
N VAL A 39 4.55 -12.03 21.50
CA VAL A 39 3.96 -10.75 21.11
C VAL A 39 5.00 -10.02 20.27
N ALA A 40 4.64 -9.68 19.06
CA ALA A 40 5.50 -8.99 18.10
C ALA A 40 4.70 -7.90 17.36
N PRO A 41 5.37 -6.88 16.77
CA PRO A 41 4.74 -6.02 15.80
C PRO A 41 4.13 -6.84 14.65
N GLY A 42 3.04 -6.36 14.07
CA GLY A 42 2.48 -6.95 12.86
C GLY A 42 3.47 -6.90 11.70
N PHE A 43 3.37 -7.85 10.79
CA PHE A 43 4.24 -7.90 9.61
C PHE A 43 3.84 -6.82 8.61
N ILE A 44 4.85 -6.28 7.92
CA ILE A 44 4.69 -5.33 6.82
C ILE A 44 5.01 -6.08 5.53
N ASP A 45 4.05 -6.15 4.62
CA ASP A 45 4.29 -6.66 3.27
C ASP A 45 4.76 -5.53 2.36
N VAL A 46 6.04 -5.55 2.03
CA VAL A 46 6.70 -4.45 1.29
C VAL A 46 6.78 -4.68 -0.21
N HIS A 47 6.37 -5.86 -0.68
CA HIS A 47 6.34 -6.18 -2.11
C HIS A 47 5.18 -7.13 -2.41
N ASN A 48 4.13 -6.60 -2.98
CA ASN A 48 2.93 -7.37 -3.33
C ASN A 48 2.17 -6.69 -4.48
N HIS A 49 1.15 -7.38 -4.97
CA HIS A 49 0.23 -6.90 -6.00
C HIS A 49 -1.21 -6.89 -5.46
N SER A 50 -1.36 -6.45 -4.22
CA SER A 50 -2.66 -6.37 -3.55
C SER A 50 -3.44 -5.09 -3.84
N ASP A 51 -2.98 -4.23 -4.72
CA ASP A 51 -3.51 -2.89 -4.95
C ASP A 51 -5.04 -2.85 -5.03
N GLY A 52 -5.64 -3.67 -5.85
CA GLY A 52 -7.09 -3.77 -5.94
C GLY A 52 -7.71 -4.69 -4.90
N TRP A 53 -6.96 -5.67 -4.41
CA TRP A 53 -7.47 -6.62 -3.44
C TRP A 53 -7.76 -5.98 -2.09
N VAL A 54 -6.94 -5.02 -1.63
CA VAL A 54 -7.18 -4.28 -0.36
C VAL A 54 -8.51 -3.53 -0.38
N TRP A 55 -8.99 -3.12 -1.55
CA TRP A 55 -10.27 -2.46 -1.72
C TRP A 55 -11.43 -3.45 -1.89
N ARG A 56 -11.23 -4.55 -2.64
CA ARG A 56 -12.27 -5.54 -2.93
C ARG A 56 -12.53 -6.50 -1.78
N ASP A 57 -11.48 -6.97 -1.11
CA ASP A 57 -11.55 -7.79 0.09
C ASP A 57 -11.01 -7.01 1.29
N LYS A 58 -11.88 -6.22 1.89
CA LYS A 58 -11.53 -5.30 2.98
C LYS A 58 -10.91 -5.98 4.19
N GLN A 59 -11.11 -7.28 4.39
CA GLN A 59 -10.59 -8.03 5.53
C GLN A 59 -9.26 -8.72 5.22
N GLN A 60 -8.99 -9.03 3.96
CA GLN A 60 -7.79 -9.76 3.53
C GLN A 60 -7.40 -10.91 4.48
N SER A 61 -8.35 -11.79 4.77
CA SER A 61 -8.19 -12.82 5.79
C SER A 61 -6.97 -13.71 5.56
N PHE A 62 -6.60 -13.94 4.30
CA PHE A 62 -5.44 -14.72 3.93
C PHE A 62 -4.10 -14.08 4.37
N LYS A 63 -4.05 -12.77 4.56
CA LYS A 63 -2.89 -12.05 5.09
C LYS A 63 -3.03 -11.73 6.58
N THR A 64 -4.17 -11.22 7.01
CA THR A 64 -4.41 -10.85 8.41
C THR A 64 -4.26 -12.04 9.35
N MET A 65 -4.74 -13.22 8.94
CA MET A 65 -4.57 -14.47 9.70
C MET A 65 -3.10 -14.92 9.83
N GLN A 66 -2.22 -14.41 8.99
CA GLN A 66 -0.77 -14.66 9.06
C GLN A 66 -0.02 -13.57 9.84
N GLY A 67 -0.72 -12.55 10.34
CA GLY A 67 -0.14 -11.47 11.14
C GLY A 67 0.36 -10.27 10.33
N PHE A 68 0.02 -10.16 9.06
CA PHE A 68 0.26 -8.94 8.29
C PHE A 68 -0.73 -7.87 8.72
N THR A 69 -0.22 -6.68 9.00
CA THR A 69 -1.00 -5.51 9.45
C THR A 69 -0.81 -4.29 8.57
N THR A 70 0.15 -4.34 7.66
CA THR A 70 0.48 -3.22 6.77
C THR A 70 0.85 -3.74 5.39
N GLU A 71 0.33 -3.08 4.36
CA GLU A 71 0.66 -3.30 2.96
C GLU A 71 1.40 -2.09 2.40
N VAL A 72 2.48 -2.31 1.64
CA VAL A 72 3.08 -1.29 0.79
C VAL A 72 2.72 -1.62 -0.65
N LEU A 73 1.82 -0.84 -1.22
CA LEU A 73 1.22 -1.06 -2.54
C LEU A 73 2.05 -0.45 -3.67
N MET A 74 1.63 -0.73 -4.91
CA MET A 74 2.15 -0.15 -6.14
C MET A 74 3.60 -0.54 -6.41
N SER A 75 3.90 -1.81 -6.21
CA SER A 75 5.21 -2.38 -6.51
C SER A 75 5.48 -2.44 -8.02
N ASP A 76 6.75 -2.57 -8.40
CA ASP A 76 7.22 -2.80 -9.77
C ASP A 76 6.88 -1.70 -10.77
N GLY A 77 6.47 -0.53 -10.29
CA GLY A 77 6.19 0.63 -11.15
C GLY A 77 4.83 0.60 -11.83
N ILE A 78 3.92 -0.28 -11.45
CA ILE A 78 2.62 -0.47 -12.08
C ILE A 78 1.48 -0.50 -11.05
N SER A 79 0.38 0.20 -11.31
CA SER A 79 -0.82 0.16 -10.46
C SER A 79 -2.07 0.73 -11.17
N TYR A 80 -3.16 0.87 -10.40
CA TYR A 80 -4.41 1.47 -10.83
C TYR A 80 -4.48 2.99 -10.62
N ALA A 81 -3.45 3.61 -10.04
CA ALA A 81 -3.33 5.06 -9.84
C ALA A 81 -1.84 5.47 -9.82
N PRO A 82 -1.51 6.71 -10.25
CA PRO A 82 -2.42 7.64 -10.92
C PRO A 82 -2.76 7.22 -12.35
N VAL A 83 -3.93 7.61 -12.81
CA VAL A 83 -4.45 7.37 -14.17
C VAL A 83 -5.28 8.59 -14.63
N ASP A 84 -5.68 8.62 -15.90
CA ASP A 84 -6.62 9.59 -16.42
C ASP A 84 -7.68 8.93 -17.31
N GLU A 85 -8.57 9.73 -17.89
CA GLU A 85 -9.64 9.24 -18.77
C GLU A 85 -9.13 8.46 -19.99
N THR A 86 -7.89 8.68 -20.41
CA THR A 86 -7.27 8.04 -21.57
C THR A 86 -6.50 6.77 -21.24
N THR A 87 -5.98 6.64 -20.03
CA THR A 87 -5.04 5.58 -19.62
C THR A 87 -5.66 4.51 -18.71
N TRP A 88 -6.71 4.84 -17.94
CA TRP A 88 -7.23 3.93 -16.91
C TRP A 88 -7.71 2.58 -17.48
N ARG A 89 -8.34 2.56 -18.68
CA ARG A 89 -8.86 1.32 -19.28
C ARG A 89 -7.75 0.35 -19.63
N ASP A 90 -6.65 0.86 -20.19
CA ASP A 90 -5.52 0.05 -20.58
C ASP A 90 -4.79 -0.50 -19.34
N TRP A 91 -4.62 0.30 -18.29
CA TRP A 91 -4.09 -0.16 -17.02
C TRP A 91 -4.98 -1.25 -16.39
N PHE A 92 -6.28 -1.07 -16.33
CA PHE A 92 -7.20 -2.08 -15.81
C PHE A 92 -7.16 -3.38 -16.62
N PHE A 93 -7.11 -3.28 -17.92
CA PHE A 93 -6.99 -4.45 -18.79
C PHE A 93 -5.65 -5.15 -18.60
N TYR A 94 -4.57 -4.41 -18.50
CA TYR A 94 -3.22 -4.94 -18.30
C TYR A 94 -3.10 -5.66 -16.94
N LEU A 95 -3.58 -5.05 -15.87
CA LEU A 95 -3.46 -5.55 -14.50
C LEU A 95 -4.58 -6.53 -14.08
N ARG A 96 -5.52 -6.84 -14.94
CA ARG A 96 -6.74 -7.62 -14.61
C ARG A 96 -6.48 -8.99 -13.96
N SER A 97 -5.36 -9.62 -14.25
CA SER A 97 -4.99 -10.93 -13.71
C SER A 97 -4.03 -10.85 -12.52
N LEU A 98 -3.51 -9.68 -12.20
CA LEU A 98 -2.48 -9.49 -11.19
C LEU A 98 -3.01 -8.73 -9.97
N ASN A 99 -3.49 -7.50 -10.15
CA ASN A 99 -3.74 -6.57 -9.04
C ASN A 99 -5.19 -6.57 -8.54
N GLY A 100 -6.11 -7.35 -9.14
CA GLY A 100 -7.42 -7.68 -8.55
C GLY A 100 -8.61 -6.81 -8.95
N LEU A 101 -8.47 -5.58 -9.48
CA LEU A 101 -9.61 -4.78 -9.91
C LEU A 101 -10.12 -5.18 -11.30
N ARG A 102 -11.41 -4.92 -11.53
CA ARG A 102 -12.12 -5.08 -12.80
C ARG A 102 -12.57 -3.72 -13.31
N MET A 103 -12.87 -3.63 -14.61
CA MET A 103 -13.34 -2.40 -15.24
C MET A 103 -14.53 -1.74 -14.50
N GLN A 104 -15.44 -2.54 -13.96
CA GLN A 104 -16.62 -2.08 -13.24
C GLN A 104 -16.33 -1.53 -11.84
N ASP A 105 -15.12 -1.78 -11.32
CA ASP A 105 -14.71 -1.30 -10.00
C ASP A 105 -14.20 0.15 -10.06
N TYR A 106 -13.95 0.67 -11.27
CA TYR A 106 -13.50 2.05 -11.46
C TYR A 106 -14.62 3.05 -11.21
N THR A 107 -14.38 4.00 -10.32
CA THR A 107 -15.35 5.04 -9.94
C THR A 107 -14.89 6.46 -10.26
N GLY A 108 -13.80 6.60 -11.06
CA GLY A 108 -13.37 7.90 -11.56
C GLY A 108 -12.23 8.55 -10.78
N TRP A 109 -11.47 7.81 -9.97
CA TRP A 109 -10.24 8.35 -9.38
C TRP A 109 -9.18 8.59 -10.44
N GLU A 110 -8.39 9.64 -10.29
CA GLU A 110 -7.30 9.96 -11.21
C GLU A 110 -5.96 10.03 -10.48
N SER A 111 -5.91 10.75 -9.37
CA SER A 111 -4.68 10.94 -8.59
C SER A 111 -4.40 9.78 -7.64
N LEU A 112 -3.18 9.78 -7.10
CA LEU A 112 -2.82 8.89 -5.98
C LEU A 112 -3.65 9.21 -4.74
N ASP A 113 -3.91 10.48 -4.46
CA ASP A 113 -4.70 10.94 -3.31
C ASP A 113 -6.14 10.44 -3.38
N ASP A 114 -6.78 10.53 -4.56
CA ASP A 114 -8.11 9.97 -4.76
C ASP A 114 -8.15 8.49 -4.43
N TYR A 115 -7.15 7.73 -4.92
CA TYR A 115 -7.08 6.29 -4.70
C TYR A 115 -6.84 5.96 -3.23
N MET A 116 -5.97 6.67 -2.54
CA MET A 116 -5.74 6.50 -1.10
C MET A 116 -6.98 6.82 -0.28
N THR A 117 -7.73 7.85 -0.66
CA THR A 117 -9.00 8.21 -0.03
C THR A 117 -10.04 7.09 -0.12
N LEU A 118 -10.06 6.31 -1.21
CA LEU A 118 -10.93 5.13 -1.31
C LEU A 118 -10.57 4.03 -0.30
N LEU A 119 -9.30 3.94 0.08
CA LEU A 119 -8.81 2.91 1.01
C LEU A 119 -8.96 3.34 2.47
N ASP A 120 -8.96 4.64 2.75
CA ASP A 120 -9.00 5.17 4.11
C ASP A 120 -10.28 4.74 4.84
N GLY A 121 -10.08 4.07 5.98
CA GLY A 121 -11.17 3.48 6.78
C GLY A 121 -11.95 2.35 6.08
N ASN A 122 -11.54 1.93 4.89
CA ASN A 122 -12.22 0.91 4.09
C ASN A 122 -11.49 -0.44 4.01
N CYS A 123 -10.30 -0.56 4.56
CA CYS A 123 -9.58 -1.84 4.67
C CYS A 123 -9.07 -2.05 6.10
N VAL A 124 -8.88 -3.31 6.47
CA VAL A 124 -8.46 -3.68 7.84
C VAL A 124 -6.97 -3.43 8.08
N GLN A 125 -6.18 -3.41 7.03
CA GLN A 125 -4.73 -3.20 7.10
C GLN A 125 -4.40 -1.71 6.99
N ASN A 126 -3.27 -1.32 7.59
CA ASN A 126 -2.66 -0.04 7.24
C ASN A 126 -2.10 -0.13 5.83
N VAL A 127 -2.19 0.95 5.09
CA VAL A 127 -1.71 1.02 3.70
C VAL A 127 -0.73 2.17 3.57
N ALA A 128 0.39 1.90 2.93
CA ALA A 128 1.30 2.89 2.36
C ALA A 128 1.44 2.62 0.86
N THR A 129 1.78 3.63 0.07
CA THR A 129 1.95 3.47 -1.38
C THR A 129 3.33 3.87 -1.83
N GLN A 130 3.80 3.22 -2.88
CA GLN A 130 4.87 3.72 -3.72
C GLN A 130 4.28 4.56 -4.86
N ILE A 131 5.13 5.23 -5.62
CA ILE A 131 4.75 5.93 -6.85
C ILE A 131 5.07 4.99 -8.01
N PRO A 132 4.09 4.50 -8.78
CA PRO A 132 4.34 3.58 -9.88
C PRO A 132 4.82 4.36 -11.12
N TYR A 133 6.10 4.26 -11.45
CA TYR A 133 6.73 5.04 -12.52
C TYR A 133 6.05 4.86 -13.87
N ALA A 134 5.65 3.64 -14.24
CA ALA A 134 5.01 3.40 -15.53
C ALA A 134 3.66 4.12 -15.66
N ASN A 135 2.91 4.26 -14.55
CA ASN A 135 1.69 5.06 -14.55
C ASN A 135 2.00 6.53 -14.85
N LEU A 136 3.02 7.11 -14.21
CA LEU A 136 3.42 8.51 -14.49
C LEU A 136 3.86 8.68 -15.95
N ARG A 137 4.62 7.71 -16.46
CA ARG A 137 5.06 7.73 -17.84
C ARG A 137 3.88 7.68 -18.81
N THR A 138 2.86 6.85 -18.55
CA THR A 138 1.69 6.78 -19.42
C THR A 138 0.82 8.03 -19.37
N LEU A 139 0.75 8.74 -18.26
CA LEU A 139 0.11 10.06 -18.17
C LEU A 139 0.78 11.13 -19.06
N VAL A 140 2.04 10.91 -19.41
CA VAL A 140 2.83 11.88 -20.17
C VAL A 140 3.00 11.49 -21.63
N ASN A 141 3.17 10.20 -21.92
CA ASN A 141 3.50 9.67 -23.24
C ASN A 141 2.56 8.55 -23.70
N GLY A 142 1.47 8.27 -22.99
CA GLY A 142 0.63 7.10 -23.25
C GLY A 142 1.42 5.80 -23.14
N PHE A 143 0.95 4.77 -23.82
CA PHE A 143 1.65 3.48 -23.93
C PHE A 143 2.66 3.44 -25.09
N ASP A 144 3.11 4.62 -25.57
CA ASP A 144 4.12 4.72 -26.63
C ASP A 144 5.49 4.28 -26.09
N PRO A 145 6.20 3.36 -26.76
CA PRO A 145 7.52 2.87 -26.34
C PRO A 145 8.67 3.85 -26.61
N THR A 146 8.40 5.01 -27.24
CA THR A 146 9.45 6.01 -27.49
C THR A 146 10.06 6.54 -26.20
N PRO A 147 11.37 6.81 -26.17
CA PRO A 147 12.01 7.42 -25.00
C PRO A 147 11.36 8.75 -24.62
N ILE A 148 11.28 8.99 -23.33
CA ILE A 148 10.83 10.26 -22.75
C ILE A 148 11.82 11.37 -23.10
N ASP A 149 11.33 12.50 -23.60
CA ASP A 149 12.12 13.71 -23.82
C ASP A 149 12.25 14.55 -22.53
N ASP A 150 13.10 15.59 -22.59
CA ASP A 150 13.37 16.44 -21.42
C ASP A 150 12.10 17.16 -20.93
N SER A 151 11.21 17.59 -21.80
CA SER A 151 9.98 18.27 -21.41
C SER A 151 8.99 17.33 -20.74
N GLN A 152 8.90 16.11 -21.23
CA GLN A 152 8.12 15.01 -20.64
C GLN A 152 8.70 14.61 -19.28
N MET A 153 10.03 14.55 -19.16
CA MET A 153 10.71 14.26 -17.89
C MET A 153 10.39 15.32 -16.82
N VAL A 154 10.36 16.59 -17.18
CA VAL A 154 9.94 17.67 -16.25
C VAL A 154 8.50 17.46 -15.75
N ARG A 155 7.60 17.01 -16.62
CA ARG A 155 6.23 16.67 -16.21
C ARG A 155 6.19 15.49 -15.25
N ILE A 156 6.97 14.44 -15.53
CA ILE A 156 7.07 13.27 -14.62
C ILE A 156 7.60 13.69 -13.26
N GLN A 157 8.66 14.51 -13.21
CA GLN A 157 9.21 15.03 -11.95
C GLN A 157 8.17 15.79 -11.13
N LYS A 158 7.33 16.60 -11.78
CA LYS A 158 6.23 17.30 -11.12
C LYS A 158 5.21 16.31 -10.53
N LEU A 159 4.78 15.31 -11.30
CA LEU A 159 3.88 14.26 -10.83
C LEU A 159 4.46 13.46 -9.65
N VAL A 160 5.77 13.19 -9.65
CA VAL A 160 6.46 12.57 -8.51
C VAL A 160 6.33 13.44 -7.26
N CYS A 161 6.56 14.75 -7.37
CA CYS A 161 6.40 15.67 -6.25
C CYS A 161 4.96 15.66 -5.72
N GLU A 162 3.97 15.74 -6.59
CA GLU A 162 2.55 15.69 -6.23
C GLU A 162 2.20 14.38 -5.49
N CYS A 163 2.69 13.23 -5.97
CA CYS A 163 2.49 11.94 -5.28
C CYS A 163 3.21 11.88 -3.91
N LEU A 164 4.39 12.47 -3.77
CA LEU A 164 5.09 12.55 -2.47
C LEU A 164 4.32 13.45 -1.49
N GLU A 165 3.79 14.57 -1.96
CA GLU A 165 2.94 15.46 -1.17
C GLU A 165 1.65 14.79 -0.72
N SER A 166 1.11 13.88 -1.52
CA SER A 166 -0.03 13.02 -1.17
C SER A 166 0.32 11.88 -0.19
N GLY A 167 1.59 11.74 0.19
CA GLY A 167 2.03 10.78 1.21
C GLY A 167 2.63 9.48 0.69
N ALA A 168 2.95 9.37 -0.60
CA ALA A 168 3.72 8.23 -1.10
C ALA A 168 5.08 8.12 -0.41
N VAL A 169 5.50 6.89 -0.10
CA VAL A 169 6.73 6.65 0.69
C VAL A 169 7.97 6.32 -0.14
N ALA A 170 7.80 5.99 -1.42
CA ALA A 170 8.88 5.62 -2.33
C ALA A 170 8.44 5.75 -3.80
N LEU A 171 9.39 5.63 -4.72
CA LEU A 171 9.15 5.41 -6.15
C LEU A 171 9.43 3.94 -6.47
N SER A 172 8.56 3.31 -7.25
CA SER A 172 8.74 1.96 -7.76
C SER A 172 8.92 1.95 -9.27
N THR A 173 9.71 1.00 -9.75
CA THR A 173 9.94 0.76 -11.18
C THR A 173 10.26 -0.71 -11.42
N GLY A 174 10.01 -1.21 -12.62
CA GLY A 174 10.37 -2.55 -13.05
C GLY A 174 10.61 -2.55 -14.56
N LEU A 175 11.66 -3.19 -15.03
CA LEU A 175 12.11 -3.12 -16.42
C LEU A 175 11.40 -4.10 -17.36
N ASP A 176 10.56 -4.98 -16.82
CA ASP A 176 9.89 -6.05 -17.59
C ASP A 176 8.43 -5.72 -17.97
N TYR A 177 7.95 -4.54 -17.61
CA TYR A 177 6.56 -4.15 -17.82
C TYR A 177 6.41 -3.19 -19.00
N ILE A 178 5.20 -3.19 -19.61
CA ILE A 178 4.84 -2.22 -20.65
C ILE A 178 4.99 -0.79 -20.10
N ALA A 179 5.41 0.10 -20.98
CA ALA A 179 5.54 1.54 -20.70
C ALA A 179 6.59 1.92 -19.64
N GLN A 180 7.71 1.20 -19.62
CA GLN A 180 8.86 1.52 -18.76
C GLN A 180 10.08 1.97 -19.54
#